data_13d6e236b117186bb28be84171c74bcd
#
_entry.id   13d6e236b117186bb28be84171c74bcd
#
_cell.length_a   1.000
_cell.length_b   1.000
_cell.length_c   1.000
_cell.angle_alpha   90.00
_cell.angle_beta   90.00
_cell.angle_gamma   90.00
#
_symmetry.space_group_name_H-M   'P 1'
#
loop_
_entity.id
_entity.type
_entity.pdbx_description
1 polymer ?
#
loop_
_entity_poly.entity_id
_entity_poly.type
_entity_poly.pdbx_seq_one_letter_code
_entity_poly.pdbx_strand_id
1 'polypeptide(L)'
;MRRIVALVSGFGWHVEDLRRAAESLGIDFHPVEFSALRGYVGHLGKTVEASGVSLTEVDGVLGRMMPPAGLEPVVFRMDALHRVHRAGIPILNPPRSVEISVDKYLSLALIERAGLPVPPTFTGESSADALEAFEQLGGDTIVKPLFGSEGRGLVRVSDRETARRVFQALERIGSVLYVQKAIRHPGFDYRAFVLGGRVVASMKRHGPPADWRTNVAIGGRPEAVTLDPLLERMAVEAARAVEAEMAGVDLLDDLDTGRPVIIEVNAVPGWKALSKVTNVDIAKLVLEQLIGPQR
;
A
#
# COMPACT_ATOMS: atom_id res chain seq x y z
N MET A 1 -12.07 -2.22 28.90
CA MET A 1 -12.26 -2.60 27.49
C MET A 1 -11.26 -1.77 26.69
N ARG A 2 -10.44 -2.38 25.82
CA ARG A 2 -9.46 -1.65 25.00
C ARG A 2 -10.18 -0.85 23.95
N ARG A 3 -9.75 0.41 23.74
CA ARG A 3 -10.33 1.33 22.76
C ARG A 3 -9.43 1.50 21.57
N ILE A 4 -9.96 1.23 20.36
CA ILE A 4 -9.27 1.43 19.09
C ILE A 4 -10.03 2.44 18.25
N VAL A 5 -9.31 3.43 17.70
CA VAL A 5 -9.83 4.35 16.71
C VAL A 5 -9.32 3.94 15.34
N ALA A 6 -10.23 3.75 14.37
CA ALA A 6 -9.86 3.55 12.97
C ALA A 6 -10.11 4.84 12.17
N LEU A 7 -9.05 5.40 11.59
CA LEU A 7 -9.14 6.55 10.68
C LEU A 7 -9.43 6.06 9.26
N VAL A 8 -10.55 6.47 8.70
CA VAL A 8 -11.09 5.94 7.44
C VAL A 8 -11.45 7.04 6.44
N SER A 9 -11.59 6.70 5.16
CA SER A 9 -12.14 7.60 4.11
C SER A 9 -13.64 7.42 3.90
N GLY A 10 -14.28 6.52 4.64
CA GLY A 10 -15.70 6.19 4.54
C GLY A 10 -15.99 4.81 5.15
N PHE A 11 -17.26 4.51 5.32
CA PHE A 11 -17.77 3.33 6.04
C PHE A 11 -18.11 2.21 5.04
N GLY A 12 -17.09 1.50 4.57
CA GLY A 12 -17.23 0.40 3.62
C GLY A 12 -16.99 -0.97 4.24
N TRP A 13 -16.94 -2.00 3.40
CA TRP A 13 -16.81 -3.41 3.80
C TRP A 13 -15.71 -3.67 4.83
N HIS A 14 -14.52 -3.05 4.70
CA HIS A 14 -13.42 -3.26 5.65
C HIS A 14 -13.72 -2.70 7.04
N VAL A 15 -14.49 -1.63 7.14
CA VAL A 15 -14.92 -1.06 8.43
C VAL A 15 -15.90 -2.01 9.11
N GLU A 16 -16.86 -2.55 8.38
CA GLU A 16 -17.82 -3.51 8.91
C GLU A 16 -17.15 -4.83 9.33
N ASP A 17 -16.15 -5.30 8.57
CA ASP A 17 -15.38 -6.50 8.92
C ASP A 17 -14.54 -6.27 10.19
N LEU A 18 -13.91 -5.08 10.33
CA LEU A 18 -13.20 -4.69 11.55
C LEU A 18 -14.16 -4.57 12.75
N ARG A 19 -15.36 -4.03 12.56
CA ARG A 19 -16.39 -3.94 13.62
C ARG A 19 -16.79 -5.34 14.11
N ARG A 20 -17.10 -6.24 13.20
CA ARG A 20 -17.39 -7.65 13.50
C ARG A 20 -16.26 -8.31 14.31
N ALA A 21 -15.01 -8.12 13.87
CA ALA A 21 -13.85 -8.67 14.56
C ALA A 21 -13.65 -8.02 15.95
N ALA A 22 -13.83 -6.72 16.08
CA ALA A 22 -13.74 -5.98 17.34
C ALA A 22 -14.77 -6.46 18.37
N GLU A 23 -16.02 -6.69 17.95
CA GLU A 23 -17.07 -7.29 18.79
C GLU A 23 -16.65 -8.66 19.32
N SER A 24 -16.08 -9.52 18.46
CA SER A 24 -15.61 -10.86 18.87
C SER A 24 -14.42 -10.82 19.85
N LEU A 25 -13.65 -9.72 19.85
CA LEU A 25 -12.48 -9.51 20.73
C LEU A 25 -12.81 -8.66 21.98
N GLY A 26 -14.03 -8.17 22.12
CA GLY A 26 -14.42 -7.27 23.22
C GLY A 26 -13.70 -5.92 23.16
N ILE A 27 -13.45 -5.39 21.94
CA ILE A 27 -12.79 -4.11 21.69
C ILE A 27 -13.84 -3.01 21.47
N ASP A 28 -13.64 -1.86 22.12
CA ASP A 28 -14.38 -0.61 21.88
C ASP A 28 -13.84 0.04 20.60
N PHE A 29 -14.51 -0.21 19.46
CA PHE A 29 -14.05 0.16 18.13
C PHE A 29 -14.76 1.40 17.57
N HIS A 30 -13.98 2.46 17.32
CA HIS A 30 -14.46 3.76 16.87
C HIS A 30 -13.92 4.10 15.46
N PRO A 31 -14.64 3.78 14.37
CA PRO A 31 -14.28 4.26 13.05
C PRO A 31 -14.68 5.74 12.91
N VAL A 32 -13.72 6.57 12.50
CA VAL A 32 -13.89 8.02 12.29
C VAL A 32 -13.23 8.45 10.99
N GLU A 33 -13.78 9.45 10.33
CA GLU A 33 -13.19 9.94 9.08
C GLU A 33 -11.93 10.76 9.33
N PHE A 34 -10.95 10.70 8.42
CA PHE A 34 -9.76 11.55 8.44
C PHE A 34 -10.09 13.06 8.47
N SER A 35 -11.20 13.46 7.88
CA SER A 35 -11.70 14.84 7.89
C SER A 35 -12.05 15.35 9.29
N ALA A 36 -12.30 14.46 10.25
CA ALA A 36 -12.61 14.80 11.63
C ALA A 36 -11.36 15.03 12.51
N LEU A 37 -10.14 14.83 11.97
CA LEU A 37 -8.90 15.09 12.69
C LEU A 37 -8.75 16.57 13.06
N ARG A 38 -8.34 16.82 14.30
CA ARG A 38 -8.05 18.14 14.85
C ARG A 38 -6.75 18.10 15.63
N GLY A 39 -5.88 19.06 15.42
CA GLY A 39 -4.63 19.23 16.16
C GLY A 39 -4.67 20.48 17.03
N TYR A 40 -4.15 20.39 18.26
CA TYR A 40 -4.08 21.49 19.20
C TYR A 40 -2.63 21.73 19.64
N VAL A 41 -2.27 23.00 19.83
CA VAL A 41 -0.98 23.43 20.35
C VAL A 41 -1.22 24.43 21.48
N GLY A 42 -0.43 24.38 22.54
CA GLY A 42 -0.58 25.25 23.72
C GLY A 42 -1.37 24.61 24.86
N HIS A 43 -2.16 25.39 25.57
CA HIS A 43 -2.73 24.98 26.87
C HIS A 43 -4.14 24.38 26.83
N LEU A 44 -4.58 23.83 25.72
CA LEU A 44 -5.95 23.34 25.62
C LEU A 44 -6.16 21.90 26.17
N GLY A 45 -5.12 21.33 26.81
CA GLY A 45 -5.19 19.97 27.39
C GLY A 45 -5.39 18.85 26.41
N LYS A 46 -5.44 19.16 25.10
CA LYS A 46 -5.64 18.22 24.00
C LYS A 46 -4.46 18.28 23.05
N THR A 47 -4.15 17.17 22.40
CA THR A 47 -3.04 17.09 21.44
C THR A 47 -3.56 16.84 20.03
N VAL A 48 -4.19 15.68 19.85
CA VAL A 48 -4.84 15.28 18.59
C VAL A 48 -6.16 14.59 18.95
N GLU A 49 -7.24 15.00 18.32
CA GLU A 49 -8.54 14.35 18.46
C GLU A 49 -9.19 14.05 17.11
N ALA A 50 -10.15 13.12 17.11
CA ALA A 50 -11.04 12.88 15.98
C ALA A 50 -12.44 12.61 16.51
N SER A 51 -13.45 13.33 16.02
CA SER A 51 -14.86 13.23 16.46
C SER A 51 -15.04 13.25 17.98
N GLY A 52 -14.27 14.09 18.68
CA GLY A 52 -14.35 14.23 20.15
C GLY A 52 -13.58 13.17 20.95
N VAL A 53 -12.93 12.21 20.30
CA VAL A 53 -12.06 11.21 20.94
C VAL A 53 -10.62 11.67 20.89
N SER A 54 -9.94 11.74 22.05
CA SER A 54 -8.50 12.01 22.14
C SER A 54 -7.72 10.81 21.61
N LEU A 55 -6.93 11.01 20.55
CA LEU A 55 -6.12 9.92 19.96
C LEU A 55 -4.86 9.60 20.79
N THR A 56 -4.54 10.40 21.78
CA THR A 56 -3.45 10.14 22.76
C THR A 56 -3.93 9.42 24.02
N GLU A 57 -5.21 9.06 24.10
CA GLU A 57 -5.84 8.38 25.24
C GLU A 57 -6.57 7.11 24.82
N VAL A 58 -6.12 6.47 23.73
CA VAL A 58 -6.65 5.22 23.20
C VAL A 58 -5.57 4.12 23.25
N ASP A 59 -5.97 2.86 23.13
CA ASP A 59 -5.04 1.72 23.16
C ASP A 59 -4.39 1.46 21.79
N GLY A 60 -4.93 2.05 20.70
CA GLY A 60 -4.35 1.96 19.38
C GLY A 60 -5.11 2.75 18.33
N VAL A 61 -4.41 3.11 17.26
CA VAL A 61 -4.97 3.77 16.08
C VAL A 61 -4.70 2.91 14.85
N LEU A 62 -5.74 2.63 14.07
CA LEU A 62 -5.65 1.94 12.79
C LEU A 62 -5.81 2.96 11.65
N GLY A 63 -4.74 3.23 10.91
CA GLY A 63 -4.81 4.00 9.67
C GLY A 63 -5.33 3.15 8.53
N ARG A 64 -6.52 3.49 8.00
CA ARG A 64 -7.02 2.90 6.74
C ARG A 64 -6.81 3.91 5.61
N MET A 65 -7.45 3.66 4.46
CA MET A 65 -7.27 4.51 3.29
C MET A 65 -7.53 5.98 3.63
N MET A 66 -6.50 6.83 3.43
CA MET A 66 -6.63 8.28 3.54
C MET A 66 -7.32 8.79 2.26
N PRO A 67 -8.35 9.64 2.37
CA PRO A 67 -8.99 10.19 1.17
C PRO A 67 -8.04 11.11 0.41
N PRO A 68 -8.06 11.08 -0.95
CA PRO A 68 -7.29 12.00 -1.76
C PRO A 68 -7.53 13.46 -1.36
N ALA A 69 -6.47 14.25 -1.30
CA ALA A 69 -6.54 15.66 -0.94
C ALA A 69 -5.33 16.41 -1.52
N GLY A 70 -5.35 17.73 -1.45
CA GLY A 70 -4.17 18.55 -1.73
C GLY A 70 -3.07 18.34 -0.68
N LEU A 71 -1.92 19.00 -0.90
CA LEU A 71 -0.74 18.85 -0.06
C LEU A 71 -1.02 19.18 1.43
N GLU A 72 -1.67 20.31 1.71
CA GLU A 72 -1.91 20.77 3.09
C GLU A 72 -2.68 19.77 3.95
N PRO A 73 -3.87 19.24 3.53
CA PRO A 73 -4.56 18.22 4.31
C PRO A 73 -3.76 16.92 4.47
N VAL A 74 -2.99 16.50 3.46
CA VAL A 74 -2.18 15.28 3.56
C VAL A 74 -1.08 15.47 4.59
N VAL A 75 -0.31 16.56 4.52
CA VAL A 75 0.75 16.90 5.48
C VAL A 75 0.18 17.01 6.89
N PHE A 76 -0.91 17.76 7.08
CA PHE A 76 -1.56 17.89 8.39
C PHE A 76 -1.97 16.53 8.99
N ARG A 77 -2.58 15.66 8.19
CA ARG A 77 -2.99 14.32 8.65
C ARG A 77 -1.80 13.47 9.06
N MET A 78 -0.73 13.50 8.27
CA MET A 78 0.50 12.76 8.59
C MET A 78 1.17 13.31 9.85
N ASP A 79 1.28 14.64 10.00
CA ASP A 79 1.82 15.29 11.21
C ASP A 79 1.01 14.96 12.45
N ALA A 80 -0.32 14.91 12.33
CA ALA A 80 -1.20 14.50 13.42
C ALA A 80 -0.93 13.05 13.85
N LEU A 81 -0.79 12.11 12.87
CA LEU A 81 -0.42 10.72 13.15
C LEU A 81 0.98 10.60 13.77
N HIS A 82 1.97 11.36 13.30
CA HIS A 82 3.30 11.41 13.90
C HIS A 82 3.26 11.88 15.36
N ARG A 83 2.43 12.88 15.69
CA ARG A 83 2.26 13.33 17.08
C ARG A 83 1.63 12.25 17.97
N VAL A 84 0.63 11.53 17.48
CA VAL A 84 0.02 10.40 18.20
C VAL A 84 1.04 9.29 18.42
N HIS A 85 1.80 8.91 17.38
CA HIS A 85 2.84 7.90 17.46
C HIS A 85 3.94 8.26 18.46
N ARG A 86 4.42 9.53 18.44
CA ARG A 86 5.41 10.04 19.42
C ARG A 86 4.88 10.10 20.85
N ALA A 87 3.58 10.16 21.04
CA ALA A 87 2.96 10.04 22.37
C ALA A 87 2.92 8.58 22.89
N GLY A 88 3.47 7.62 22.12
CA GLY A 88 3.54 6.22 22.51
C GLY A 88 2.30 5.40 22.19
N ILE A 89 1.34 5.95 21.44
CA ILE A 89 0.16 5.19 21.01
C ILE A 89 0.53 4.32 19.82
N PRO A 90 0.27 3.01 19.87
CA PRO A 90 0.46 2.13 18.72
C PRO A 90 -0.39 2.58 17.52
N ILE A 91 0.25 2.70 16.36
CA ILE A 91 -0.44 3.01 15.10
C ILE A 91 -0.07 1.96 14.08
N LEU A 92 -1.06 1.31 13.50
CA LEU A 92 -0.87 0.33 12.45
C LEU A 92 -1.40 0.91 11.11
N ASN A 93 -0.53 1.21 10.16
CA ASN A 93 0.95 1.19 10.21
C ASN A 93 1.53 2.47 10.81
N PRO A 94 2.81 2.40 11.26
CA PRO A 94 3.53 3.61 11.65
C PRO A 94 3.48 4.67 10.54
N PRO A 95 3.31 5.96 10.86
CA PRO A 95 3.13 7.01 9.84
C PRO A 95 4.25 7.00 8.79
N ARG A 96 5.49 6.79 9.21
CA ARG A 96 6.65 6.75 8.31
C ARG A 96 6.54 5.67 7.25
N SER A 97 6.05 4.49 7.59
CA SER A 97 5.89 3.41 6.60
C SER A 97 4.78 3.71 5.57
N VAL A 98 3.74 4.46 5.98
CA VAL A 98 2.70 4.92 5.07
C VAL A 98 3.26 5.94 4.07
N GLU A 99 4.07 6.91 4.54
CA GLU A 99 4.76 7.88 3.67
C GLU A 99 5.68 7.20 2.66
N ILE A 100 6.48 6.23 3.12
CA ILE A 100 7.36 5.45 2.23
C ILE A 100 6.54 4.67 1.19
N SER A 101 5.51 3.96 1.64
CA SER A 101 4.77 3.03 0.78
C SER A 101 3.87 3.72 -0.24
N VAL A 102 3.41 4.94 0.00
CA VAL A 102 2.62 5.70 -0.97
C VAL A 102 3.47 6.24 -2.12
N ASP A 103 4.75 6.48 -1.86
CA ASP A 103 5.73 6.91 -2.84
C ASP A 103 6.37 5.69 -3.54
N LYS A 104 5.96 5.44 -4.78
CA LYS A 104 6.45 4.29 -5.55
C LYS A 104 7.96 4.34 -5.82
N TYR A 105 8.55 5.54 -5.96
CA TYR A 105 9.98 5.68 -6.17
C TYR A 105 10.75 5.33 -4.89
N LEU A 106 10.39 5.97 -3.77
CA LEU A 106 11.08 5.74 -2.49
C LEU A 106 10.94 4.30 -2.02
N SER A 107 9.73 3.73 -2.09
CA SER A 107 9.49 2.34 -1.68
C SER A 107 10.32 1.36 -2.52
N LEU A 108 10.33 1.53 -3.84
CA LEU A 108 11.09 0.65 -4.73
C LEU A 108 12.61 0.77 -4.51
N ALA A 109 13.12 2.00 -4.30
CA ALA A 109 14.55 2.25 -4.01
C ALA A 109 14.98 1.61 -2.66
N LEU A 110 14.12 1.62 -1.64
CA LEU A 110 14.41 0.96 -0.37
C LEU A 110 14.39 -0.57 -0.48
N ILE A 111 13.49 -1.12 -1.27
CA ILE A 111 13.41 -2.55 -1.57
C ILE A 111 14.67 -3.00 -2.33
N GLU A 112 15.08 -2.25 -3.37
CA GLU A 112 16.34 -2.51 -4.10
C GLU A 112 17.55 -2.44 -3.16
N ARG A 113 17.63 -1.41 -2.33
CA ARG A 113 18.70 -1.25 -1.33
C ARG A 113 18.78 -2.43 -0.33
N ALA A 114 17.64 -3.06 -0.05
CA ALA A 114 17.59 -4.29 0.76
C ALA A 114 18.08 -5.54 0.01
N GLY A 115 18.49 -5.41 -1.25
CA GLY A 115 18.98 -6.52 -2.08
C GLY A 115 17.89 -7.35 -2.73
N LEU A 116 16.65 -6.89 -2.71
CA LEU A 116 15.53 -7.58 -3.33
C LEU A 116 15.40 -7.18 -4.82
N PRO A 117 15.11 -8.14 -5.71
CA PRO A 117 14.93 -7.86 -7.12
C PRO A 117 13.66 -7.03 -7.37
N VAL A 118 13.83 -5.96 -8.13
CA VAL A 118 12.77 -5.04 -8.57
C VAL A 118 12.84 -4.81 -10.07
N PRO A 119 11.75 -4.45 -10.74
CA PRO A 119 11.81 -4.09 -12.16
C PRO A 119 12.64 -2.83 -12.39
N PRO A 120 13.52 -2.79 -13.41
CA PRO A 120 14.22 -1.57 -13.80
C PRO A 120 13.23 -0.41 -14.00
N THR A 121 13.53 0.73 -13.38
CA THR A 121 12.59 1.86 -13.29
C THR A 121 13.35 3.18 -13.42
N PHE A 122 12.81 4.09 -14.21
CA PHE A 122 13.22 5.50 -14.29
C PHE A 122 12.18 6.38 -13.58
N THR A 123 12.64 7.42 -12.91
CA THR A 123 11.77 8.45 -12.34
C THR A 123 12.40 9.82 -12.55
N GLY A 124 11.65 10.76 -13.12
CA GLY A 124 12.14 12.11 -13.43
C GLY A 124 11.02 13.05 -13.85
N GLU A 125 11.35 14.27 -14.23
CA GLU A 125 10.37 15.31 -14.61
C GLU A 125 10.46 15.70 -16.10
N SER A 126 11.53 15.27 -16.80
CA SER A 126 11.77 15.59 -18.22
C SER A 126 11.25 14.48 -19.14
N SER A 127 10.42 14.85 -20.11
CA SER A 127 9.92 13.91 -21.13
C SER A 127 11.02 13.42 -22.07
N ALA A 128 12.08 14.20 -22.27
CA ALA A 128 13.24 13.80 -23.07
C ALA A 128 14.01 12.68 -22.36
N ASP A 129 14.29 12.83 -21.05
CA ASP A 129 15.02 11.83 -20.26
C ASP A 129 14.18 10.54 -20.12
N ALA A 130 12.84 10.70 -19.95
CA ALA A 130 11.93 9.55 -19.90
C ALA A 130 11.90 8.77 -21.22
N LEU A 131 12.04 9.45 -22.36
CA LEU A 131 12.09 8.79 -23.68
C LEU A 131 13.43 8.06 -23.90
N GLU A 132 14.52 8.60 -23.43
CA GLU A 132 15.81 7.91 -23.42
C GLU A 132 15.75 6.67 -22.52
N ALA A 133 15.20 6.80 -21.31
CA ALA A 133 15.00 5.70 -20.39
C ALA A 133 14.08 4.62 -20.98
N PHE A 134 13.02 4.98 -21.69
CA PHE A 134 12.15 4.03 -22.38
C PHE A 134 12.94 3.12 -23.35
N GLU A 135 13.88 3.69 -24.10
CA GLU A 135 14.75 2.94 -25.02
C GLU A 135 15.71 2.03 -24.23
N GLN A 136 16.35 2.54 -23.21
CA GLN A 136 17.25 1.78 -22.31
C GLN A 136 16.53 0.62 -21.59
N LEU A 137 15.24 0.78 -21.27
CA LEU A 137 14.39 -0.24 -20.64
C LEU A 137 13.86 -1.29 -21.63
N GLY A 138 14.21 -1.16 -22.93
CA GLY A 138 13.88 -2.14 -23.96
C GLY A 138 12.61 -1.85 -24.75
N GLY A 139 12.06 -0.64 -24.67
CA GLY A 139 10.95 -0.17 -25.52
C GLY A 139 9.57 -0.75 -25.19
N ASP A 140 9.40 -1.40 -24.03
CA ASP A 140 8.12 -1.85 -23.52
C ASP A 140 8.06 -1.55 -22.02
N THR A 141 7.27 -0.54 -21.65
CA THR A 141 7.25 0.00 -20.29
C THR A 141 5.84 0.27 -19.79
N ILE A 142 5.71 0.36 -18.47
CA ILE A 142 4.49 0.75 -17.78
C ILE A 142 4.74 2.12 -17.15
N VAL A 143 3.96 3.10 -17.58
CA VAL A 143 3.93 4.44 -16.98
C VAL A 143 2.92 4.44 -15.84
N LYS A 144 3.34 4.88 -14.66
CA LYS A 144 2.51 4.88 -13.45
C LYS A 144 2.44 6.29 -12.86
N PRO A 145 1.31 6.71 -12.29
CA PRO A 145 1.34 7.87 -11.40
C PRO A 145 2.20 7.56 -10.17
N LEU A 146 3.00 8.54 -9.72
CA LEU A 146 3.86 8.36 -8.54
C LEU A 146 3.02 7.96 -7.32
N PHE A 147 1.91 8.65 -7.12
CA PHE A 147 0.90 8.35 -6.11
C PHE A 147 -0.34 7.74 -6.75
N GLY A 148 -0.88 6.67 -6.19
CA GLY A 148 -2.07 6.01 -6.71
C GLY A 148 -2.11 4.53 -6.33
N SER A 149 -3.29 3.93 -6.47
CA SER A 149 -3.56 2.54 -6.10
C SER A 149 -4.52 1.86 -7.08
N GLU A 150 -4.76 0.56 -6.90
CA GLU A 150 -5.75 -0.25 -7.62
C GLU A 150 -5.53 -0.34 -9.15
N GLY A 151 -4.33 -0.06 -9.63
CA GLY A 151 -4.02 -0.10 -11.07
C GLY A 151 -4.62 1.05 -11.89
N ARG A 152 -5.12 2.10 -11.23
CA ARG A 152 -5.66 3.29 -11.92
C ARG A 152 -4.54 4.15 -12.47
N GLY A 153 -4.75 4.64 -13.69
CA GLY A 153 -3.78 5.54 -14.36
C GLY A 153 -2.54 4.83 -14.90
N LEU A 154 -2.49 3.49 -14.90
CA LEU A 154 -1.40 2.75 -15.53
C LEU A 154 -1.56 2.77 -17.05
N VAL A 155 -0.48 3.10 -17.75
CA VAL A 155 -0.43 3.07 -19.21
C VAL A 155 0.76 2.22 -19.65
N ARG A 156 0.52 1.15 -20.43
CA ARG A 156 1.61 0.42 -21.09
C ARG A 156 1.92 1.10 -22.42
N VAL A 157 3.17 1.35 -22.67
CA VAL A 157 3.67 1.91 -23.92
C VAL A 157 4.75 0.99 -24.50
N SER A 158 4.60 0.62 -25.78
CA SER A 158 5.49 -0.30 -26.48
C SER A 158 5.97 0.23 -27.82
N ASP A 159 5.65 1.49 -28.14
CA ASP A 159 6.21 2.18 -29.31
C ASP A 159 6.68 3.59 -28.92
N ARG A 160 7.74 4.04 -29.58
CA ARG A 160 8.45 5.27 -29.27
C ARG A 160 7.59 6.52 -29.42
N GLU A 161 6.71 6.57 -30.43
CA GLU A 161 5.90 7.76 -30.71
C GLU A 161 4.78 7.92 -29.66
N THR A 162 4.13 6.81 -29.29
CA THR A 162 3.16 6.81 -28.18
C THR A 162 3.83 7.16 -26.85
N ALA A 163 5.02 6.59 -26.56
CA ALA A 163 5.80 6.93 -25.38
C ALA A 163 6.11 8.43 -25.31
N ARG A 164 6.63 9.01 -26.41
CA ARG A 164 6.90 10.44 -26.50
C ARG A 164 5.68 11.31 -26.20
N ARG A 165 4.52 10.97 -26.78
CA ARG A 165 3.27 11.72 -26.57
C ARG A 165 2.78 11.63 -25.13
N VAL A 166 2.82 10.42 -24.53
CA VAL A 166 2.42 10.20 -23.15
C VAL A 166 3.32 10.99 -22.19
N PHE A 167 4.63 10.91 -22.36
CA PHE A 167 5.57 11.63 -21.49
C PHE A 167 5.42 13.15 -21.61
N GLN A 168 5.30 13.70 -22.84
CA GLN A 168 5.05 15.12 -23.03
C GLN A 168 3.72 15.59 -22.43
N ALA A 169 2.67 14.78 -22.48
CA ALA A 169 1.40 15.12 -21.87
C ALA A 169 1.50 15.19 -20.34
N LEU A 170 2.20 14.23 -19.72
CA LEU A 170 2.43 14.20 -18.29
C LEU A 170 3.33 15.35 -17.82
N GLU A 171 4.42 15.65 -18.54
CA GLU A 171 5.30 16.78 -18.25
C GLU A 171 4.53 18.12 -18.29
N ARG A 172 3.67 18.33 -19.29
CA ARG A 172 2.86 19.56 -19.41
C ARG A 172 1.91 19.82 -18.24
N ILE A 173 1.46 18.78 -17.57
CA ILE A 173 0.61 18.90 -16.37
C ILE A 173 1.42 18.86 -15.07
N GLY A 174 2.77 18.92 -15.15
CA GLY A 174 3.67 18.93 -13.99
C GLY A 174 3.70 17.61 -13.22
N SER A 175 3.44 16.49 -13.88
CA SER A 175 3.52 15.17 -13.25
C SER A 175 4.94 14.63 -13.28
N VAL A 176 5.34 13.94 -12.21
CA VAL A 176 6.54 13.10 -12.21
C VAL A 176 6.33 11.90 -13.13
N LEU A 177 7.30 11.64 -13.98
CA LEU A 177 7.33 10.52 -14.92
C LEU A 177 7.94 9.32 -14.24
N TYR A 178 7.11 8.32 -13.87
CA TYR A 178 7.54 7.02 -13.34
C TYR A 178 7.38 5.98 -14.45
N VAL A 179 8.50 5.53 -15.02
CA VAL A 179 8.57 4.64 -16.19
C VAL A 179 9.26 3.36 -15.77
N GLN A 180 8.54 2.25 -15.77
CA GLN A 180 9.03 0.96 -15.32
C GLN A 180 9.01 -0.05 -16.45
N LYS A 181 10.07 -0.88 -16.59
CA LYS A 181 10.10 -1.99 -17.54
C LYS A 181 8.87 -2.88 -17.37
N ALA A 182 8.18 -3.18 -18.44
CA ALA A 182 7.11 -4.17 -18.44
C ALA A 182 7.70 -5.57 -18.24
N ILE A 183 7.32 -6.23 -17.17
CA ILE A 183 7.78 -7.59 -16.87
C ILE A 183 6.89 -8.59 -17.60
N ARG A 184 7.49 -9.49 -18.36
CA ARG A 184 6.78 -10.61 -18.98
C ARG A 184 6.49 -11.66 -17.92
N HIS A 185 5.22 -11.88 -17.60
CA HIS A 185 4.76 -12.74 -16.52
C HIS A 185 3.71 -13.76 -17.01
N PRO A 186 3.42 -14.84 -16.26
CA PRO A 186 2.56 -15.94 -16.69
C PRO A 186 1.05 -15.62 -16.68
N GLY A 187 0.65 -14.34 -16.67
CA GLY A 187 -0.76 -13.90 -16.65
C GLY A 187 -1.36 -13.81 -15.24
N PHE A 188 -0.54 -13.95 -14.22
CA PHE A 188 -0.93 -13.73 -12.82
C PHE A 188 0.20 -13.08 -12.04
N ASP A 189 -0.14 -12.51 -10.90
CA ASP A 189 0.79 -12.09 -9.86
C ASP A 189 0.45 -12.73 -8.51
N TYR A 190 1.37 -12.57 -7.55
CA TYR A 190 1.14 -12.96 -6.16
C TYR A 190 0.85 -11.72 -5.31
N ARG A 191 -0.17 -11.82 -4.46
CA ARG A 191 -0.43 -10.90 -3.37
C ARG A 191 -0.17 -11.62 -2.05
N ALA A 192 0.89 -11.24 -1.35
CA ALA A 192 1.15 -11.66 0.02
C ALA A 192 0.60 -10.61 1.01
N PHE A 193 -0.09 -11.04 2.05
CA PHE A 193 -0.47 -10.18 3.16
C PHE A 193 0.48 -10.45 4.33
N VAL A 194 1.37 -9.50 4.56
CA VAL A 194 2.34 -9.54 5.65
C VAL A 194 1.76 -8.82 6.85
N LEU A 195 1.87 -9.43 8.02
CA LEU A 195 1.45 -8.84 9.29
C LEU A 195 2.39 -9.31 10.41
N GLY A 196 2.95 -8.37 11.16
CA GLY A 196 3.87 -8.67 12.26
C GLY A 196 5.08 -9.50 11.82
N GLY A 197 5.62 -9.23 10.62
CA GLY A 197 6.82 -9.89 10.10
C GLY A 197 6.61 -11.30 9.54
N ARG A 198 5.37 -11.72 9.26
CA ARG A 198 5.05 -13.02 8.64
C ARG A 198 3.96 -12.88 7.59
N VAL A 199 3.94 -13.75 6.59
CA VAL A 199 2.84 -13.86 5.64
C VAL A 199 1.69 -14.61 6.33
N VAL A 200 0.54 -13.95 6.51
CA VAL A 200 -0.64 -14.54 7.16
C VAL A 200 -1.67 -15.05 6.16
N ALA A 201 -1.63 -14.55 4.93
CA ALA A 201 -2.48 -15.01 3.83
C ALA A 201 -1.84 -14.64 2.49
N SER A 202 -2.09 -15.44 1.46
CA SER A 202 -1.59 -15.14 0.11
C SER A 202 -2.53 -15.67 -0.97
N MET A 203 -2.53 -15.01 -2.13
CA MET A 203 -3.31 -15.39 -3.30
C MET A 203 -2.56 -15.11 -4.59
N LYS A 204 -2.88 -15.84 -5.64
CA LYS A 204 -2.65 -15.45 -7.03
C LYS A 204 -3.81 -14.58 -7.51
N ARG A 205 -3.48 -13.58 -8.33
CA ARG A 205 -4.48 -12.77 -9.02
C ARG A 205 -4.30 -12.98 -10.51
N HIS A 206 -5.19 -13.74 -11.11
CA HIS A 206 -5.18 -14.00 -12.55
C HIS A 206 -5.80 -12.82 -13.28
N GLY A 207 -5.05 -12.23 -14.21
CA GLY A 207 -5.54 -11.15 -15.06
C GLY A 207 -6.65 -11.63 -16.01
N PRO A 208 -7.53 -10.72 -16.47
CA PRO A 208 -8.47 -11.03 -17.56
C PRO A 208 -7.69 -11.38 -18.84
N PRO A 209 -8.23 -12.25 -19.72
CA PRO A 209 -7.50 -12.72 -20.91
C PRO A 209 -7.01 -11.63 -21.88
N ALA A 210 -7.63 -10.45 -21.85
CA ALA A 210 -7.30 -9.32 -22.73
C ALA A 210 -6.56 -8.18 -22.02
N ASP A 211 -6.18 -8.36 -20.75
CA ASP A 211 -5.49 -7.32 -19.97
C ASP A 211 -4.19 -7.89 -19.36
N TRP A 212 -3.12 -7.11 -19.43
CA TRP A 212 -1.85 -7.44 -18.81
C TRP A 212 -1.84 -7.20 -17.29
N ARG A 213 -2.83 -6.45 -16.77
CA ARG A 213 -2.98 -6.17 -15.33
C ARG A 213 -3.70 -7.32 -14.64
N THR A 214 -3.34 -7.57 -13.41
CA THR A 214 -3.84 -8.69 -12.60
C THR A 214 -4.71 -8.28 -11.42
N ASN A 215 -4.88 -6.96 -11.21
CA ASN A 215 -5.62 -6.43 -10.07
C ASN A 215 -7.08 -6.91 -10.03
N VAL A 216 -7.55 -7.34 -8.84
CA VAL A 216 -8.94 -7.77 -8.64
C VAL A 216 -9.95 -6.65 -8.93
N ALA A 217 -9.57 -5.39 -8.67
CA ALA A 217 -10.43 -4.23 -8.92
C ALA A 217 -10.83 -4.05 -10.39
N ILE A 218 -10.05 -4.59 -11.34
CA ILE A 218 -10.31 -4.54 -12.78
C ILE A 218 -10.79 -5.88 -13.36
N GLY A 219 -11.26 -6.80 -12.50
CA GLY A 219 -11.79 -8.10 -12.92
C GLY A 219 -10.83 -9.27 -12.78
N GLY A 220 -9.68 -9.09 -12.16
CA GLY A 220 -8.76 -10.18 -11.84
C GLY A 220 -9.40 -11.24 -10.94
N ARG A 221 -9.17 -12.54 -11.24
CA ARG A 221 -9.71 -13.67 -10.46
C ARG A 221 -8.73 -14.07 -9.35
N PRO A 222 -9.12 -13.93 -8.07
CA PRO A 222 -8.28 -14.36 -6.95
C PRO A 222 -8.35 -15.88 -6.77
N GLU A 223 -7.22 -16.48 -6.39
CA GLU A 223 -7.06 -17.89 -6.06
C GLU A 223 -6.12 -18.02 -4.86
N ALA A 224 -6.53 -18.74 -3.81
CA ALA A 224 -5.68 -18.98 -2.66
C ALA A 224 -4.42 -19.77 -3.07
N VAL A 225 -3.28 -19.39 -2.53
CA VAL A 225 -2.02 -20.09 -2.75
C VAL A 225 -1.17 -20.08 -1.48
N THR A 226 -0.43 -21.14 -1.23
CA THR A 226 0.69 -21.10 -0.30
C THR A 226 1.94 -20.71 -1.05
N LEU A 227 2.60 -19.62 -0.64
CA LEU A 227 3.84 -19.19 -1.26
C LEU A 227 4.95 -20.19 -0.97
N ASP A 228 5.87 -20.32 -1.93
CA ASP A 228 7.11 -21.01 -1.64
C ASP A 228 7.99 -20.20 -0.67
N PRO A 229 8.98 -20.84 -0.01
CA PRO A 229 9.80 -20.17 1.01
C PRO A 229 10.60 -18.97 0.48
N LEU A 230 10.91 -18.89 -0.81
CA LEU A 230 11.61 -17.75 -1.41
C LEU A 230 10.67 -16.54 -1.49
N LEU A 231 9.47 -16.73 -2.08
CA LEU A 231 8.47 -15.67 -2.22
C LEU A 231 8.00 -15.17 -0.85
N GLU A 232 7.85 -16.07 0.12
CA GLU A 232 7.47 -15.68 1.49
C GLU A 232 8.55 -14.80 2.14
N ARG A 233 9.83 -15.19 2.08
CA ARG A 233 10.94 -14.36 2.58
C ARG A 233 10.99 -13.02 1.87
N MET A 234 10.91 -12.99 0.54
CA MET A 234 10.92 -11.75 -0.24
C MET A 234 9.81 -10.81 0.20
N ALA A 235 8.59 -11.32 0.42
CA ALA A 235 7.46 -10.52 0.87
C ALA A 235 7.69 -9.90 2.26
N VAL A 236 8.21 -10.69 3.20
CA VAL A 236 8.52 -10.23 4.56
C VAL A 236 9.66 -9.20 4.55
N GLU A 237 10.72 -9.44 3.79
CA GLU A 237 11.86 -8.51 3.67
C GLU A 237 11.45 -7.22 2.97
N ALA A 238 10.58 -7.27 1.96
CA ALA A 238 10.06 -6.07 1.29
C ALA A 238 9.19 -5.23 2.23
N ALA A 239 8.32 -5.85 3.02
CA ALA A 239 7.53 -5.14 4.04
C ALA A 239 8.45 -4.48 5.09
N ARG A 240 9.51 -5.17 5.52
CA ARG A 240 10.52 -4.64 6.45
C ARG A 240 11.30 -3.47 5.85
N ALA A 241 11.66 -3.54 4.56
CA ALA A 241 12.41 -2.49 3.87
C ALA A 241 11.65 -1.14 3.85
N VAL A 242 10.32 -1.18 3.84
CA VAL A 242 9.45 0.01 3.91
C VAL A 242 8.90 0.26 5.32
N GLU A 243 9.45 -0.37 6.35
CA GLU A 243 9.07 -0.22 7.76
C GLU A 243 7.59 -0.56 8.04
N ALA A 244 6.96 -1.41 7.22
CA ALA A 244 5.54 -1.74 7.36
C ALA A 244 5.33 -2.99 8.21
N GLU A 245 4.54 -2.85 9.28
CA GLU A 245 4.09 -3.98 10.10
C GLU A 245 2.93 -4.75 9.44
N MET A 246 2.13 -4.04 8.64
CA MET A 246 1.06 -4.60 7.82
C MET A 246 1.27 -4.20 6.37
N ALA A 247 1.42 -5.15 5.46
CA ALA A 247 1.64 -4.85 4.06
C ALA A 247 0.95 -5.83 3.12
N GLY A 248 0.49 -5.32 1.99
CA GLY A 248 0.20 -6.12 0.81
C GLY A 248 1.39 -6.04 -0.15
N VAL A 249 2.10 -7.13 -0.33
CA VAL A 249 3.26 -7.21 -1.22
C VAL A 249 2.86 -7.87 -2.53
N ASP A 250 3.16 -7.22 -3.64
CA ASP A 250 2.90 -7.73 -4.98
C ASP A 250 4.20 -8.23 -5.61
N LEU A 251 4.19 -9.50 -6.04
CA LEU A 251 5.32 -10.17 -6.67
C LEU A 251 4.92 -10.72 -8.04
N LEU A 252 5.86 -10.69 -8.98
CA LEU A 252 5.72 -11.31 -10.30
C LEU A 252 6.85 -12.29 -10.56
N ASP A 253 6.55 -13.39 -11.24
CA ASP A 253 7.58 -14.22 -11.88
C ASP A 253 7.99 -13.55 -13.18
N ASP A 254 9.24 -13.12 -13.28
CA ASP A 254 9.81 -12.59 -14.52
C ASP A 254 10.24 -13.77 -15.41
N LEU A 255 9.53 -13.97 -16.50
CA LEU A 255 9.78 -15.06 -17.45
C LEU A 255 11.06 -14.86 -18.28
N ASP A 256 11.61 -13.64 -18.33
CA ASP A 256 12.84 -13.37 -19.06
C ASP A 256 14.09 -13.73 -18.25
N THR A 257 14.02 -13.54 -16.94
CA THR A 257 15.13 -13.85 -16.02
C THR A 257 14.94 -15.17 -15.25
N GLY A 258 13.71 -15.69 -15.23
CA GLY A 258 13.34 -16.86 -14.42
C GLY A 258 13.35 -16.60 -12.92
N ARG A 259 13.32 -15.33 -12.48
CA ARG A 259 13.37 -14.93 -11.07
C ARG A 259 12.15 -14.07 -10.69
N PRO A 260 11.64 -14.21 -9.47
CA PRO A 260 10.57 -13.31 -9.00
C PRO A 260 11.11 -11.91 -8.73
N VAL A 261 10.26 -10.90 -8.92
CA VAL A 261 10.52 -9.48 -8.62
C VAL A 261 9.42 -8.89 -7.77
N ILE A 262 9.78 -7.92 -6.90
CA ILE A 262 8.81 -7.15 -6.12
C ILE A 262 8.32 -5.98 -6.97
N ILE A 263 7.02 -5.88 -7.14
CA ILE A 263 6.38 -4.82 -7.94
C ILE A 263 5.96 -3.63 -7.08
N GLU A 264 5.39 -3.91 -5.91
CA GLU A 264 4.82 -2.89 -5.03
C GLU A 264 4.67 -3.42 -3.61
N VAL A 265 4.83 -2.52 -2.63
CA VAL A 265 4.44 -2.75 -1.23
C VAL A 265 3.42 -1.70 -0.84
N ASN A 266 2.26 -2.14 -0.38
CA ASN A 266 1.15 -1.28 0.03
C ASN A 266 0.94 -1.38 1.55
N ALA A 267 1.17 -0.29 2.28
CA ALA A 267 0.99 -0.23 3.74
C ALA A 267 -0.49 -0.11 4.20
N VAL A 268 -1.43 0.06 3.28
CA VAL A 268 -2.87 0.08 3.61
C VAL A 268 -3.61 -0.95 2.74
N PRO A 269 -3.24 -2.24 2.83
CA PRO A 269 -3.77 -3.25 1.94
C PRO A 269 -5.26 -3.50 2.18
N GLY A 270 -5.99 -3.72 1.08
CA GLY A 270 -7.32 -4.32 1.12
C GLY A 270 -7.21 -5.84 1.24
N TRP A 271 -8.12 -6.47 2.00
CA TRP A 271 -8.12 -7.93 2.21
C TRP A 271 -9.45 -8.62 1.86
N LYS A 272 -10.44 -7.90 1.34
CA LYS A 272 -11.76 -8.47 1.04
C LYS A 272 -11.72 -9.70 0.14
N ALA A 273 -10.95 -9.65 -0.96
CA ALA A 273 -10.79 -10.79 -1.86
C ALA A 273 -9.98 -11.91 -1.22
N LEU A 274 -8.90 -11.54 -0.50
CA LEU A 274 -7.98 -12.47 0.14
C LEU A 274 -8.67 -13.27 1.24
N SER A 275 -9.43 -12.62 2.15
CA SER A 275 -10.20 -13.31 3.19
C SER A 275 -11.19 -14.31 2.62
N LYS A 276 -11.83 -13.97 1.47
CA LYS A 276 -12.80 -14.87 0.82
C LYS A 276 -12.17 -16.16 0.29
N VAL A 277 -10.96 -16.08 -0.27
CA VAL A 277 -10.34 -17.26 -0.91
C VAL A 277 -9.48 -18.07 0.07
N THR A 278 -8.95 -17.45 1.14
CA THR A 278 -8.08 -18.13 2.12
C THR A 278 -8.82 -18.58 3.39
N ASN A 279 -10.03 -18.10 3.62
CA ASN A 279 -10.80 -18.27 4.88
C ASN A 279 -10.05 -17.78 6.13
N VAL A 280 -9.08 -16.86 5.98
CA VAL A 280 -8.35 -16.24 7.10
C VAL A 280 -9.12 -15.02 7.58
N ASP A 281 -9.35 -14.91 8.88
CA ASP A 281 -9.94 -13.72 9.51
C ASP A 281 -8.88 -12.62 9.69
N ILE A 282 -8.58 -11.91 8.58
CA ILE A 282 -7.54 -10.88 8.55
C ILE A 282 -7.91 -9.71 9.47
N ALA A 283 -9.17 -9.32 9.54
CA ALA A 283 -9.59 -8.22 10.41
C ALA A 283 -9.27 -8.51 11.88
N LYS A 284 -9.53 -9.75 12.33
CA LYS A 284 -9.19 -10.19 13.68
C LYS A 284 -7.70 -10.14 13.94
N LEU A 285 -6.88 -10.69 13.03
CA LEU A 285 -5.42 -10.67 13.15
C LEU A 285 -4.85 -9.23 13.19
N VAL A 286 -5.41 -8.31 12.39
CA VAL A 286 -5.01 -6.90 12.37
C VAL A 286 -5.28 -6.23 13.72
N LEU A 287 -6.45 -6.46 14.32
CA LEU A 287 -6.77 -5.92 15.64
C LEU A 287 -5.91 -6.55 16.74
N GLU A 288 -5.69 -7.86 16.71
CA GLU A 288 -4.80 -8.55 17.65
C GLU A 288 -3.36 -8.03 17.57
N GLN A 289 -2.84 -7.80 16.35
CA GLN A 289 -1.52 -7.20 16.15
C GLN A 289 -1.42 -5.80 16.78
N LEU A 290 -2.44 -4.95 16.54
CA LEU A 290 -2.44 -3.57 17.04
C LEU A 290 -2.49 -3.48 18.57
N ILE A 291 -3.26 -4.36 19.22
CA ILE A 291 -3.38 -4.34 20.69
C ILE A 291 -2.23 -5.10 21.40
N GLY A 292 -1.39 -5.80 20.64
CA GLY A 292 -0.33 -6.63 21.19
C GLY A 292 -0.85 -7.86 21.97
N PRO A 293 0.05 -8.70 22.49
CA PRO A 293 -0.36 -9.88 23.26
C PRO A 293 -1.18 -9.46 24.49
N GLN A 294 -2.24 -10.22 24.78
CA GLN A 294 -2.98 -10.04 26.03
C GLN A 294 -2.02 -10.37 27.20
N ARG A 295 -1.73 -9.35 28.02
CA ARG A 295 -0.98 -9.53 29.26
C ARG A 295 -1.85 -10.15 30.31
#